data_1ae08eec2314b22b0761c98f285e5fd4
#
_entry.id   1ae08eec2314b22b0761c98f285e5fd4
#
_cell.length_a   1.000
_cell.length_b   1.000
_cell.length_c   1.000
_cell.angle_alpha   90.00
_cell.angle_beta   90.00
_cell.angle_gamma   90.00
#
_symmetry.space_group_name_H-M   'P 1'
#
loop_
_entity.id
_entity.type
_entity.pdbx_description
1 polymer ?
#
loop_
_entity_poly.entity_id
_entity_poly.type
_entity_poly.pdbx_seq_one_letter_code
_entity_poly.pdbx_strand_id
1 'polypeptide(L)'
;MCSIMGYCSCDVTYDDFKAAFERTKSRGPDDTRVIFTGKGLLGFHRLAIMGLHPEGMQPFELDGSAVVCNGEIYGFERIKQILQQKGYSFQSQSDCEILLPLYKEYGTAMFRMLDAEFALILYDAEEQAFVAARDPIGIRPLYYGYDEKGSIVFASEAKNLVGICGKIMPFPPGHYYKDGEFVCYRDAAEVSSICHDDLETVCKNIREKLIAGIEKRLVADAKVGFLLSGGLDSSLVCAVAQKCSDKPIRTFAIGMSEDAIDLKYAKEVADYIGSEHTEVYMTPEEVISSLETVIALLGTYDITTIRASMGMYLVCKAI
;
A
#
# COMPACT_ATOMS: atom_id res chain seq x y z
N MET A 1 6.25 -0.03 -2.99
CA MET A 1 5.16 0.69 -2.28
C MET A 1 5.66 2.08 -1.92
N CYS A 2 4.85 3.10 -2.13
CA CYS A 2 5.18 4.49 -1.82
C CYS A 2 5.46 4.73 -0.31
N SER A 3 5.98 5.89 0.02
CA SER A 3 6.03 6.39 1.40
C SER A 3 5.41 7.77 1.48
N ILE A 4 4.66 7.99 2.55
CA ILE A 4 4.03 9.27 2.87
C ILE A 4 4.45 9.75 4.25
N MET A 5 4.53 11.06 4.44
CA MET A 5 4.72 11.70 5.73
C MET A 5 3.96 13.02 5.76
N GLY A 6 3.33 13.32 6.88
CA GLY A 6 2.66 14.59 7.14
C GLY A 6 3.04 15.13 8.52
N TYR A 7 3.52 16.35 8.57
CA TYR A 7 3.74 17.10 9.82
C TYR A 7 2.69 18.19 9.91
N CYS A 8 1.78 18.07 10.88
CA CYS A 8 0.57 18.89 10.94
C CYS A 8 0.76 20.18 11.74
N SER A 9 1.93 20.81 11.59
CA SER A 9 2.28 22.10 12.20
C SER A 9 3.33 22.83 11.36
N CYS A 10 3.36 24.15 11.44
CA CYS A 10 4.42 24.99 10.85
C CYS A 10 5.70 25.06 11.71
N ASP A 11 5.73 24.38 12.85
CA ASP A 11 6.84 24.46 13.80
C ASP A 11 8.09 23.63 13.40
N VAL A 12 8.00 22.86 12.33
CA VAL A 12 9.10 22.05 11.79
C VAL A 12 9.78 22.81 10.64
N THR A 13 11.11 22.73 10.57
CA THR A 13 11.82 23.22 9.41
C THR A 13 11.71 22.22 8.23
N TYR A 14 11.86 22.73 7.01
CA TYR A 14 11.88 21.88 5.81
C TYR A 14 12.99 20.82 5.88
N ASP A 15 14.17 21.22 6.36
CA ASP A 15 15.33 20.33 6.42
C ASP A 15 15.16 19.22 7.46
N ASP A 16 14.59 19.50 8.63
CA ASP A 16 14.30 18.49 9.65
C ASP A 16 13.23 17.50 9.17
N PHE A 17 12.16 18.01 8.55
CA PHE A 17 11.14 17.17 7.94
C PHE A 17 11.74 16.26 6.87
N LYS A 18 12.54 16.85 5.96
CA LYS A 18 13.19 16.12 4.86
C LYS A 18 14.15 15.05 5.39
N ALA A 19 14.96 15.36 6.37
CA ALA A 19 15.91 14.41 6.98
C ALA A 19 15.18 13.21 7.59
N ALA A 20 14.05 13.43 8.24
CA ALA A 20 13.21 12.37 8.77
C ALA A 20 12.52 11.55 7.65
N PHE A 21 12.01 12.22 6.64
CA PHE A 21 11.29 11.61 5.53
C PHE A 21 12.20 10.74 4.63
N GLU A 22 13.43 11.16 4.36
CA GLU A 22 14.42 10.43 3.57
C GLU A 22 14.74 9.02 4.11
N ARG A 23 14.47 8.73 5.39
CA ARG A 23 14.65 7.39 5.98
C ARG A 23 13.82 6.30 5.32
N THR A 24 12.79 6.68 4.57
CA THR A 24 11.90 5.75 3.84
C THR A 24 11.96 5.91 2.33
N LYS A 25 12.99 6.57 1.79
CA LYS A 25 13.16 6.76 0.34
C LYS A 25 13.21 5.44 -0.44
N SER A 26 13.74 4.38 0.16
CA SER A 26 13.78 3.04 -0.44
C SER A 26 12.40 2.47 -0.76
N ARG A 27 11.32 2.96 -0.14
CA ARG A 27 9.96 2.55 -0.46
C ARG A 27 9.45 3.14 -1.79
N GLY A 28 9.92 4.33 -2.14
CA GLY A 28 9.52 5.02 -3.37
C GLY A 28 10.73 5.67 -4.02
N PRO A 29 11.58 4.88 -4.70
CA PRO A 29 12.86 5.35 -5.23
C PRO A 29 12.73 6.20 -6.49
N ASP A 30 11.57 6.18 -7.17
CA ASP A 30 11.42 6.78 -8.51
C ASP A 30 11.40 8.30 -8.46
N ASP A 31 10.71 8.89 -7.47
CA ASP A 31 10.64 10.34 -7.31
C ASP A 31 10.30 10.75 -5.86
N THR A 32 10.59 12.01 -5.51
CA THR A 32 10.34 12.58 -4.18
C THR A 32 9.80 14.00 -4.30
N ARG A 33 8.69 14.27 -3.64
CA ARG A 33 8.12 15.61 -3.54
C ARG A 33 7.73 15.94 -2.10
N VAL A 34 8.05 17.15 -1.67
CA VAL A 34 7.62 17.73 -0.40
C VAL A 34 7.00 19.09 -0.67
N ILE A 35 5.83 19.35 -0.11
CA ILE A 35 5.17 20.64 -0.22
C ILE A 35 4.84 21.22 1.15
N PHE A 36 4.83 22.55 1.22
CA PHE A 36 4.19 23.26 2.30
C PHE A 36 2.69 23.38 2.04
N THR A 37 1.91 23.09 3.07
CA THR A 37 0.46 23.41 3.11
C THR A 37 0.25 24.67 3.95
N GLY A 38 -0.99 25.11 4.09
CA GLY A 38 -1.30 26.25 4.97
C GLY A 38 -0.90 26.06 6.44
N LYS A 39 -0.75 24.80 6.91
CA LYS A 39 -0.49 24.47 8.32
C LYS A 39 0.58 23.42 8.56
N GLY A 40 1.37 23.04 7.56
CA GLY A 40 2.40 22.03 7.77
C GLY A 40 3.03 21.54 6.47
N LEU A 41 3.56 20.32 6.49
CA LEU A 41 4.29 19.72 5.39
C LEU A 41 3.70 18.35 5.02
N LEU A 42 3.63 18.09 3.71
CA LEU A 42 3.33 16.78 3.15
C LEU A 42 4.49 16.30 2.28
N GLY A 43 4.90 15.04 2.47
CA GLY A 43 5.94 14.38 1.70
C GLY A 43 5.45 13.10 1.04
N PHE A 44 5.91 12.86 -0.19
CA PHE A 44 5.63 11.69 -0.98
C PHE A 44 6.90 11.15 -1.65
N HIS A 45 7.22 9.86 -1.39
CA HIS A 45 8.20 9.09 -2.16
C HIS A 45 7.44 8.13 -3.06
N ARG A 46 7.67 8.21 -4.35
CA ARG A 46 6.95 7.47 -5.37
C ARG A 46 7.61 6.15 -5.72
N LEU A 47 6.80 5.08 -5.73
CA LEU A 47 7.01 3.88 -6.53
C LEU A 47 5.88 3.85 -7.56
N ALA A 48 6.19 4.06 -8.82
CA ALA A 48 5.19 4.19 -9.88
C ALA A 48 4.63 2.83 -10.29
N ILE A 49 3.35 2.58 -9.97
CA ILE A 49 2.60 1.37 -10.33
C ILE A 49 1.46 1.72 -11.28
N MET A 50 0.69 2.77 -10.95
CA MET A 50 -0.36 3.35 -11.78
C MET A 50 0.03 4.76 -12.20
N GLY A 51 -0.41 5.17 -13.41
CA GLY A 51 -0.14 6.50 -13.94
C GLY A 51 1.37 6.78 -14.03
N LEU A 52 2.14 5.96 -14.77
CA LEU A 52 3.63 5.99 -14.78
C LEU A 52 4.24 7.33 -15.21
N HIS A 53 3.45 8.22 -15.81
CA HIS A 53 3.89 9.54 -16.27
C HIS A 53 4.07 10.53 -15.09
N PRO A 54 4.80 11.65 -15.29
CA PRO A 54 5.05 12.66 -14.25
C PRO A 54 3.77 13.24 -13.62
N GLU A 55 2.68 13.32 -14.36
CA GLU A 55 1.38 13.84 -13.90
C GLU A 55 0.76 12.98 -12.77
N GLY A 56 1.18 11.71 -12.65
CA GLY A 56 0.79 10.84 -11.53
C GLY A 56 1.58 11.08 -10.25
N MET A 57 2.45 12.11 -10.19
CA MET A 57 3.22 12.44 -8.98
C MET A 57 2.36 13.16 -7.96
N GLN A 58 2.48 12.69 -6.71
CA GLN A 58 1.81 13.30 -5.55
C GLN A 58 2.77 14.25 -4.78
N PRO A 59 2.25 15.16 -3.96
CA PRO A 59 0.85 15.39 -3.59
C PRO A 59 0.00 15.84 -4.77
N PHE A 60 -1.26 15.35 -4.85
CA PHE A 60 -2.28 15.97 -5.68
C PHE A 60 -2.84 17.19 -4.98
N GLU A 61 -3.13 18.24 -5.73
CA GLU A 61 -3.58 19.52 -5.22
C GLU A 61 -4.89 19.95 -5.90
N LEU A 62 -5.83 20.48 -5.12
CA LEU A 62 -7.11 21.00 -5.60
C LEU A 62 -7.58 22.12 -4.67
N ASP A 63 -7.79 23.34 -5.22
CA ASP A 63 -8.29 24.51 -4.49
C ASP A 63 -7.53 24.81 -3.18
N GLY A 64 -6.20 24.62 -3.19
CA GLY A 64 -5.34 24.81 -2.02
C GLY A 64 -5.26 23.62 -1.06
N SER A 65 -6.14 22.65 -1.20
CA SER A 65 -6.07 21.36 -0.49
C SER A 65 -5.07 20.42 -1.15
N ALA A 66 -4.50 19.50 -0.39
CA ALA A 66 -3.50 18.56 -0.89
C ALA A 66 -3.66 17.17 -0.27
N VAL A 67 -3.32 16.11 -1.02
CA VAL A 67 -3.36 14.73 -0.54
C VAL A 67 -2.13 13.94 -0.97
N VAL A 68 -1.63 13.12 -0.05
CA VAL A 68 -0.68 12.05 -0.31
C VAL A 68 -1.30 10.71 0.08
N CYS A 69 -1.15 9.72 -0.77
CA CYS A 69 -1.70 8.38 -0.56
C CYS A 69 -0.68 7.30 -0.95
N ASN A 70 -0.39 6.40 -0.05
CA ASN A 70 0.25 5.13 -0.34
C ASN A 70 -0.85 4.07 -0.44
N GLY A 71 -1.32 3.77 -1.64
CA GLY A 71 -2.46 2.86 -1.82
C GLY A 71 -2.72 2.49 -3.26
N GLU A 72 -3.73 1.63 -3.42
CA GLU A 72 -4.35 1.22 -4.68
C GLU A 72 -5.86 1.32 -4.51
N ILE A 73 -6.55 2.05 -5.39
CA ILE A 73 -8.00 2.25 -5.35
C ILE A 73 -8.62 1.51 -6.53
N TYR A 74 -9.29 0.42 -6.22
CA TYR A 74 -9.88 -0.45 -7.23
C TYR A 74 -11.19 0.13 -7.78
N GLY A 75 -11.38 0.02 -9.10
CA GLY A 75 -12.58 0.52 -9.78
C GLY A 75 -12.71 2.05 -9.75
N PHE A 76 -11.59 2.76 -9.60
CA PHE A 76 -11.53 4.21 -9.54
C PHE A 76 -12.08 4.89 -10.81
N GLU A 77 -12.03 4.24 -11.97
CA GLU A 77 -12.50 4.79 -13.24
C GLU A 77 -13.98 5.16 -13.18
N ARG A 78 -14.80 4.34 -12.52
CA ARG A 78 -16.23 4.62 -12.33
C ARG A 78 -16.43 5.85 -11.43
N ILE A 79 -15.66 5.97 -10.37
CA ILE A 79 -15.71 7.13 -9.47
C ILE A 79 -15.25 8.37 -10.24
N LYS A 80 -14.17 8.27 -11.01
CA LYS A 80 -13.64 9.35 -11.86
C LYS A 80 -14.69 9.85 -12.85
N GLN A 81 -15.42 8.96 -13.52
CA GLN A 81 -16.51 9.33 -14.44
C GLN A 81 -17.64 10.10 -13.72
N ILE A 82 -18.05 9.66 -12.52
CA ILE A 82 -19.07 10.35 -11.73
C ILE A 82 -18.58 11.75 -11.34
N LEU A 83 -17.32 11.89 -10.92
CA LEU A 83 -16.74 13.18 -10.56
C LEU A 83 -16.59 14.10 -11.77
N GLN A 84 -16.25 13.57 -12.95
CA GLN A 84 -16.24 14.33 -14.21
C GLN A 84 -17.61 14.89 -14.58
N GLN A 85 -18.69 14.12 -14.37
CA GLN A 85 -20.06 14.61 -14.57
C GLN A 85 -20.44 15.74 -13.61
N LYS A 86 -19.76 15.82 -12.46
CA LYS A 86 -19.91 16.94 -11.49
C LYS A 86 -19.00 18.14 -11.80
N GLY A 87 -18.20 18.07 -12.88
CA GLY A 87 -17.37 19.17 -13.34
C GLY A 87 -15.89 19.11 -12.94
N TYR A 88 -15.45 18.04 -12.28
CA TYR A 88 -14.03 17.86 -11.96
C TYR A 88 -13.22 17.44 -13.20
N SER A 89 -12.01 17.94 -13.33
CA SER A 89 -11.04 17.57 -14.37
C SER A 89 -9.88 16.80 -13.74
N PHE A 90 -9.32 15.86 -14.49
CA PHE A 90 -8.21 15.00 -14.06
C PHE A 90 -7.06 15.11 -15.05
N GLN A 91 -5.83 15.16 -14.55
CA GLN A 91 -4.63 15.36 -15.36
C GLN A 91 -3.84 14.06 -15.56
N SER A 92 -4.02 13.09 -14.66
CA SER A 92 -3.27 11.83 -14.67
C SER A 92 -4.17 10.61 -14.86
N GLN A 93 -3.52 9.46 -15.01
CA GLN A 93 -4.15 8.15 -14.95
C GLN A 93 -4.00 7.49 -13.56
N SER A 94 -3.51 8.24 -12.57
CA SER A 94 -3.40 7.73 -11.21
C SER A 94 -4.79 7.55 -10.58
N ASP A 95 -4.98 6.42 -9.95
CA ASP A 95 -6.16 6.10 -9.16
C ASP A 95 -6.35 7.05 -7.97
N CYS A 96 -5.25 7.49 -7.36
CA CYS A 96 -5.27 8.39 -6.19
C CYS A 96 -5.69 9.83 -6.50
N GLU A 97 -5.71 10.26 -7.76
CA GLU A 97 -6.13 11.63 -8.14
C GLU A 97 -7.61 11.91 -7.81
N ILE A 98 -8.44 10.86 -7.70
CA ILE A 98 -9.86 11.02 -7.34
C ILE A 98 -10.09 11.43 -5.87
N LEU A 99 -9.08 11.29 -5.00
CA LEU A 99 -9.27 11.42 -3.54
C LEU A 99 -9.69 12.83 -3.10
N LEU A 100 -9.06 13.89 -3.63
CA LEU A 100 -9.47 15.27 -3.28
C LEU A 100 -10.85 15.63 -3.79
N PRO A 101 -11.21 15.39 -5.07
CA PRO A 101 -12.57 15.59 -5.55
C PRO A 101 -13.59 14.79 -4.75
N LEU A 102 -13.27 13.54 -4.38
CA LEU A 102 -14.16 12.69 -3.60
C LEU A 102 -14.35 13.22 -2.18
N TYR A 103 -13.27 13.68 -1.54
CA TYR A 103 -13.34 14.30 -0.21
C TYR A 103 -14.15 15.60 -0.24
N LYS A 104 -13.99 16.44 -1.26
CA LYS A 104 -14.74 17.68 -1.43
C LYS A 104 -16.24 17.44 -1.56
N GLU A 105 -16.64 16.35 -2.23
CA GLU A 105 -18.07 16.00 -2.41
C GLU A 105 -18.69 15.32 -1.20
N TYR A 106 -17.95 14.48 -0.50
CA TYR A 106 -18.52 13.57 0.50
C TYR A 106 -17.88 13.68 1.89
N GLY A 107 -16.86 14.53 2.06
CA GLY A 107 -16.13 14.63 3.31
C GLY A 107 -15.56 13.28 3.75
N THR A 108 -15.54 13.02 5.04
CA THR A 108 -15.06 11.75 5.61
C THR A 108 -15.94 10.53 5.27
N ALA A 109 -17.17 10.74 4.77
CA ALA A 109 -18.03 9.62 4.31
C ALA A 109 -17.42 8.89 3.10
N MET A 110 -16.50 9.53 2.36
CA MET A 110 -15.79 8.92 1.24
C MET A 110 -15.08 7.62 1.63
N PHE A 111 -14.55 7.51 2.87
CA PHE A 111 -13.80 6.33 3.30
C PHE A 111 -14.61 5.03 3.26
N ARG A 112 -15.93 5.11 3.41
CA ARG A 112 -16.84 3.95 3.27
C ARG A 112 -17.13 3.58 1.83
N MET A 113 -16.84 4.48 0.88
CA MET A 113 -17.11 4.29 -0.55
C MET A 113 -15.93 3.63 -1.28
N LEU A 114 -14.74 3.66 -0.69
CA LEU A 114 -13.52 3.14 -1.30
C LEU A 114 -13.44 1.61 -1.19
N ASP A 115 -13.24 0.94 -2.32
CA ASP A 115 -12.69 -0.41 -2.39
C ASP A 115 -11.18 -0.26 -2.63
N ALA A 116 -10.40 -0.27 -1.56
CA ALA A 116 -9.00 0.13 -1.62
C ALA A 116 -8.17 -0.47 -0.49
N GLU A 117 -6.88 -0.56 -0.73
CA GLU A 117 -5.86 -0.73 0.28
C GLU A 117 -5.03 0.56 0.34
N PHE A 118 -5.11 1.29 1.45
CA PHE A 118 -4.56 2.64 1.49
C PHE A 118 -4.14 3.13 2.88
N ALA A 119 -3.17 4.03 2.87
CA ALA A 119 -2.90 4.99 3.93
C ALA A 119 -2.78 6.36 3.28
N LEU A 120 -3.50 7.35 3.77
CA LEU A 120 -3.47 8.71 3.21
C LEU A 120 -3.36 9.77 4.30
N ILE A 121 -2.84 10.93 3.88
CA ILE A 121 -2.83 12.16 4.66
C ILE A 121 -3.29 13.28 3.72
N LEU A 122 -4.32 14.00 4.13
CA LEU A 122 -4.95 15.07 3.38
C LEU A 122 -4.90 16.36 4.19
N TYR A 123 -4.57 17.45 3.56
CA TYR A 123 -4.75 18.81 4.08
C TYR A 123 -5.97 19.45 3.42
N ASP A 124 -6.92 19.85 4.21
CA ASP A 124 -8.11 20.59 3.80
C ASP A 124 -7.85 22.10 3.98
N ALA A 125 -7.79 22.83 2.88
CA ALA A 125 -7.52 24.28 2.90
C ALA A 125 -8.71 25.11 3.38
N GLU A 126 -9.94 24.64 3.20
CA GLU A 126 -11.16 25.32 3.65
C GLU A 126 -11.29 25.27 5.18
N GLU A 127 -11.14 24.07 5.74
CA GLU A 127 -11.19 23.86 7.19
C GLU A 127 -9.83 24.12 7.87
N GLN A 128 -8.77 24.28 7.10
CA GLN A 128 -7.39 24.38 7.59
C GLN A 128 -7.03 23.25 8.54
N ALA A 129 -7.39 22.03 8.20
CA ALA A 129 -7.25 20.85 9.03
C ALA A 129 -6.56 19.72 8.27
N PHE A 130 -5.89 18.85 9.02
CA PHE A 130 -5.36 17.59 8.48
C PHE A 130 -6.31 16.44 8.76
N VAL A 131 -6.49 15.60 7.75
CA VAL A 131 -7.20 14.34 7.83
C VAL A 131 -6.24 13.23 7.45
N ALA A 132 -6.18 12.17 8.25
CA ALA A 132 -5.44 10.96 7.90
C ALA A 132 -6.38 9.76 7.97
N ALA A 133 -6.16 8.74 7.13
CA ALA A 133 -6.99 7.55 7.16
C ALA A 133 -6.21 6.31 6.72
N ARG A 134 -6.64 5.15 7.22
CA ARG A 134 -6.05 3.86 6.90
C ARG A 134 -7.13 2.85 6.55
N ASP A 135 -6.85 1.98 5.58
CA ASP A 135 -7.78 0.95 5.11
C ASP A 135 -8.29 0.03 6.24
N PRO A 136 -9.46 -0.63 6.06
CA PRO A 136 -10.12 -1.40 7.12
C PRO A 136 -9.32 -2.58 7.67
N ILE A 137 -8.37 -3.12 6.89
CA ILE A 137 -7.54 -4.27 7.29
C ILE A 137 -6.16 -3.80 7.77
N GLY A 138 -5.75 -2.56 7.37
CA GLY A 138 -4.43 -2.02 7.65
C GLY A 138 -3.34 -2.61 6.76
N ILE A 139 -3.68 -2.93 5.50
CA ILE A 139 -2.74 -3.47 4.50
C ILE A 139 -1.59 -2.47 4.28
N ARG A 140 -1.93 -1.19 4.13
CA ARG A 140 -0.91 -0.16 4.01
C ARG A 140 -0.48 0.35 5.39
N PRO A 141 0.83 0.41 5.67
CA PRO A 141 1.32 0.88 6.96
C PRO A 141 1.11 2.38 7.13
N LEU A 142 0.69 2.77 8.32
CA LEU A 142 0.64 4.15 8.79
C LEU A 142 0.89 4.18 10.28
N TYR A 143 1.74 5.10 10.72
CA TYR A 143 2.08 5.38 12.11
C TYR A 143 1.82 6.84 12.43
N TYR A 144 1.65 7.13 13.70
CA TYR A 144 1.50 8.50 14.19
C TYR A 144 2.20 8.70 15.53
N GLY A 145 2.44 9.93 15.87
CA GLY A 145 2.92 10.36 17.16
C GLY A 145 2.70 11.85 17.34
N TYR A 146 3.05 12.35 18.51
CA TYR A 146 2.99 13.76 18.83
C TYR A 146 4.40 14.27 19.13
N ASP A 147 4.73 15.45 18.63
CA ASP A 147 5.96 16.14 18.98
C ASP A 147 5.90 16.73 20.39
N GLU A 148 6.97 17.37 20.83
CA GLU A 148 7.06 17.99 22.17
C GLU A 148 6.04 19.13 22.37
N LYS A 149 5.53 19.72 21.30
CA LYS A 149 4.53 20.80 21.32
C LYS A 149 3.10 20.28 21.22
N GLY A 150 2.91 18.97 21.06
CA GLY A 150 1.61 18.34 20.93
C GLY A 150 1.06 18.32 19.50
N SER A 151 1.89 18.64 18.48
CA SER A 151 1.50 18.55 17.08
C SER A 151 1.56 17.11 16.61
N ILE A 152 0.51 16.66 15.91
CA ILE A 152 0.48 15.29 15.37
C ILE A 152 1.32 15.17 14.11
N VAL A 153 2.01 14.04 13.98
CA VAL A 153 2.84 13.68 12.83
C VAL A 153 2.45 12.28 12.37
N PHE A 154 2.27 12.11 11.08
CA PHE A 154 1.96 10.82 10.46
C PHE A 154 3.09 10.39 9.51
N ALA A 155 3.35 9.09 9.44
CA ALA A 155 4.31 8.54 8.48
C ALA A 155 4.01 7.08 8.13
N SER A 156 4.46 6.65 6.95
CA SER A 156 4.35 5.25 6.52
C SER A 156 5.08 4.29 7.45
N GLU A 157 6.19 4.70 8.06
CA GLU A 157 6.98 3.85 8.95
C GLU A 157 7.37 4.58 10.23
N ALA A 158 7.45 3.82 11.33
CA ALA A 158 7.80 4.37 12.65
C ALA A 158 9.17 5.07 12.67
N LYS A 159 10.14 4.59 11.88
CA LYS A 159 11.49 5.16 11.82
C LYS A 159 11.53 6.62 11.36
N ASN A 160 10.54 7.09 10.57
CA ASN A 160 10.43 8.50 10.22
C ASN A 160 10.14 9.38 11.44
N LEU A 161 9.42 8.85 12.43
CA LEU A 161 8.96 9.58 13.62
C LEU A 161 9.96 9.53 14.78
N VAL A 162 10.97 8.67 14.70
CA VAL A 162 12.03 8.56 15.72
C VAL A 162 12.82 9.87 15.81
N GLY A 163 12.92 10.43 17.03
CA GLY A 163 13.58 11.71 17.29
C GLY A 163 12.69 12.94 17.04
N ILE A 164 11.45 12.74 16.57
CA ILE A 164 10.43 13.79 16.46
C ILE A 164 9.35 13.57 17.53
N CYS A 165 8.88 12.34 17.68
CA CYS A 165 7.78 12.01 18.58
C CYS A 165 8.28 11.22 19.78
N GLY A 166 7.80 11.56 20.98
CA GLY A 166 8.15 10.84 22.21
C GLY A 166 7.53 9.45 22.28
N LYS A 167 6.32 9.27 21.73
CA LYS A 167 5.62 8.00 21.61
C LYS A 167 5.12 7.81 20.19
N ILE A 168 5.42 6.64 19.61
CA ILE A 168 5.01 6.30 18.25
C ILE A 168 4.02 5.14 18.34
N MET A 169 2.89 5.28 17.65
CA MET A 169 1.78 4.34 17.65
C MET A 169 1.42 3.93 16.22
N PRO A 170 1.02 2.68 15.97
CA PRO A 170 0.40 2.32 14.70
C PRO A 170 -0.96 3.02 14.58
N PHE A 171 -1.25 3.54 13.40
CA PHE A 171 -2.56 4.10 13.10
C PHE A 171 -3.59 2.97 13.04
N PRO A 172 -4.73 3.06 13.75
CA PRO A 172 -5.70 1.97 13.81
C PRO A 172 -6.32 1.70 12.43
N PRO A 173 -6.43 0.43 11.99
CA PRO A 173 -7.13 0.08 10.75
C PRO A 173 -8.59 0.50 10.78
N GLY A 174 -9.15 0.85 9.61
CA GLY A 174 -10.55 1.23 9.48
C GLY A 174 -10.93 2.53 10.20
N HIS A 175 -9.94 3.36 10.52
CA HIS A 175 -10.17 4.66 11.16
C HIS A 175 -9.70 5.81 10.26
N TYR A 176 -10.29 6.96 10.51
CA TYR A 176 -9.71 8.24 10.12
C TYR A 176 -9.46 9.12 11.36
N TYR A 177 -8.49 10.00 11.21
CA TYR A 177 -8.20 11.07 12.16
C TYR A 177 -8.68 12.39 11.57
N LYS A 178 -9.39 13.19 12.35
CA LYS A 178 -9.75 14.57 12.07
C LYS A 178 -9.99 15.30 13.39
N ASP A 179 -9.57 16.56 13.50
CA ASP A 179 -9.84 17.46 14.63
C ASP A 179 -9.47 16.88 16.02
N GLY A 180 -8.37 16.13 16.09
CA GLY A 180 -7.89 15.52 17.34
C GLY A 180 -8.49 14.16 17.66
N GLU A 181 -9.43 13.65 16.86
CA GLU A 181 -10.16 12.42 17.14
C GLU A 181 -9.86 11.33 16.11
N PHE A 182 -9.81 10.07 16.58
CA PHE A 182 -9.80 8.87 15.74
C PHE A 182 -11.21 8.30 15.67
N VAL A 183 -11.78 8.27 14.47
CA VAL A 183 -13.14 7.80 14.24
C VAL A 183 -13.11 6.51 13.43
N CYS A 184 -13.74 5.45 13.96
CA CYS A 184 -13.91 4.19 13.23
C CYS A 184 -14.95 4.39 12.12
N TYR A 185 -14.54 4.23 10.86
CA TYR A 185 -15.47 4.26 9.74
C TYR A 185 -15.85 2.85 9.27
N ARG A 186 -15.01 1.85 9.53
CA ARG A 186 -15.27 0.44 9.20
C ARG A 186 -14.42 -0.50 10.06
N ASP A 187 -15.08 -1.36 10.82
CA ASP A 187 -14.42 -2.46 11.53
C ASP A 187 -14.55 -3.74 10.69
N ALA A 188 -13.42 -4.29 10.24
CA ALA A 188 -13.39 -5.52 9.45
C ALA A 188 -13.76 -6.77 10.27
N ALA A 189 -13.71 -6.68 11.62
CA ALA A 189 -14.07 -7.75 12.53
C ALA A 189 -15.56 -7.70 12.94
N GLU A 190 -16.29 -6.63 12.61
CA GLU A 190 -17.71 -6.51 12.93
C GLU A 190 -18.54 -7.48 12.08
N VAL A 191 -19.21 -8.41 12.75
CA VAL A 191 -20.11 -9.38 12.12
C VAL A 191 -21.54 -8.85 12.18
N SER A 192 -22.05 -8.36 11.05
CA SER A 192 -23.42 -7.82 10.95
C SER A 192 -24.47 -8.93 10.74
N SER A 193 -24.08 -10.08 10.19
CA SER A 193 -24.98 -11.23 9.95
C SER A 193 -24.19 -12.52 9.84
N ILE A 194 -24.84 -13.63 10.18
CA ILE A 194 -24.31 -14.97 10.01
C ILE A 194 -24.92 -15.56 8.72
N CYS A 195 -24.06 -16.15 7.87
CA CYS A 195 -24.51 -16.84 6.66
C CYS A 195 -25.14 -18.20 7.03
N HIS A 196 -26.33 -18.46 6.48
CA HIS A 196 -27.07 -19.71 6.64
C HIS A 196 -27.26 -20.46 5.32
N ASP A 197 -26.50 -20.09 4.28
CA ASP A 197 -26.54 -20.74 2.97
C ASP A 197 -26.05 -22.19 3.07
N ASP A 198 -26.46 -23.03 2.13
CA ASP A 198 -25.92 -24.38 2.00
C ASP A 198 -24.44 -24.36 1.55
N LEU A 199 -23.78 -25.51 1.70
CA LEU A 199 -22.33 -25.63 1.40
C LEU A 199 -22.02 -25.31 -0.06
N GLU A 200 -22.87 -25.69 -1.01
CA GLU A 200 -22.65 -25.47 -2.43
C GLU A 200 -22.68 -23.96 -2.75
N THR A 201 -23.69 -23.27 -2.24
CA THR A 201 -23.83 -21.82 -2.36
C THR A 201 -22.65 -21.08 -1.72
N VAL A 202 -22.21 -21.49 -0.52
CA VAL A 202 -21.05 -20.90 0.16
C VAL A 202 -19.79 -21.09 -0.67
N CYS A 203 -19.52 -22.30 -1.16
CA CYS A 203 -18.35 -22.57 -1.99
C CYS A 203 -18.36 -21.77 -3.30
N LYS A 204 -19.51 -21.63 -3.94
CA LYS A 204 -19.69 -20.80 -5.13
C LYS A 204 -19.37 -19.33 -4.84
N ASN A 205 -19.95 -18.78 -3.78
CA ASN A 205 -19.74 -17.37 -3.37
C ASN A 205 -18.27 -17.08 -3.02
N ILE A 206 -17.59 -18.01 -2.32
CA ILE A 206 -16.15 -17.88 -2.02
C ILE A 206 -15.34 -17.85 -3.31
N ARG A 207 -15.61 -18.78 -4.24
CA ARG A 207 -14.92 -18.86 -5.53
C ARG A 207 -15.09 -17.57 -6.34
N GLU A 208 -16.31 -17.07 -6.46
CA GLU A 208 -16.61 -15.86 -7.22
C GLU A 208 -15.91 -14.63 -6.61
N LYS A 209 -15.96 -14.48 -5.29
CA LYS A 209 -15.28 -13.38 -4.59
C LYS A 209 -13.77 -13.45 -4.68
N LEU A 210 -13.20 -14.65 -4.63
CA LEU A 210 -11.76 -14.85 -4.76
C LEU A 210 -11.28 -14.48 -6.17
N ILE A 211 -11.98 -14.97 -7.21
CA ILE A 211 -11.67 -14.64 -8.60
C ILE A 211 -11.76 -13.14 -8.81
N ALA A 212 -12.87 -12.50 -8.47
CA ALA A 212 -13.04 -11.05 -8.59
C ALA A 212 -11.98 -10.26 -7.79
N GLY A 213 -11.61 -10.76 -6.61
CA GLY A 213 -10.55 -10.15 -5.79
C GLY A 213 -9.16 -10.22 -6.43
N ILE A 214 -8.87 -11.29 -7.18
CA ILE A 214 -7.60 -11.42 -7.93
C ILE A 214 -7.65 -10.56 -9.19
N GLU A 215 -8.73 -10.66 -10.00
CA GLU A 215 -8.89 -9.91 -11.25
C GLU A 215 -8.67 -8.40 -11.06
N LYS A 216 -9.29 -7.80 -10.06
CA LYS A 216 -9.14 -6.36 -9.80
C LYS A 216 -7.72 -5.93 -9.43
N ARG A 217 -6.87 -6.86 -8.94
CA ARG A 217 -5.46 -6.61 -8.61
C ARG A 217 -4.49 -6.82 -9.77
N LEU A 218 -4.98 -7.32 -10.90
CA LEU A 218 -4.18 -7.44 -12.13
C LEU A 218 -4.08 -6.13 -12.91
N VAL A 219 -4.90 -5.14 -12.54
CA VAL A 219 -4.89 -3.82 -13.18
C VAL A 219 -3.68 -3.05 -12.68
N ALA A 220 -2.67 -2.89 -13.52
CA ALA A 220 -1.46 -2.12 -13.26
C ALA A 220 -0.83 -1.66 -14.58
N ASP A 221 -0.26 -0.44 -14.59
CA ASP A 221 0.55 0.03 -15.73
C ASP A 221 1.98 -0.52 -15.68
N ALA A 222 2.47 -0.84 -14.48
CA ALA A 222 3.74 -1.52 -14.27
C ALA A 222 3.63 -3.01 -14.60
N LYS A 223 4.76 -3.63 -14.96
CA LYS A 223 4.83 -5.08 -15.21
C LYS A 223 4.52 -5.86 -13.94
N VAL A 224 3.60 -6.82 -14.03
CA VAL A 224 3.20 -7.69 -12.92
C VAL A 224 3.95 -9.01 -12.99
N GLY A 225 4.49 -9.44 -11.83
CA GLY A 225 5.07 -10.77 -11.61
C GLY A 225 4.47 -11.40 -10.36
N PHE A 226 4.56 -12.72 -10.26
CA PHE A 226 3.92 -13.48 -9.19
C PHE A 226 4.96 -14.31 -8.41
N LEU A 227 4.89 -14.23 -7.10
CA LEU A 227 5.67 -15.15 -6.25
C LEU A 227 4.88 -16.46 -6.09
N LEU A 228 5.52 -17.57 -6.45
CA LEU A 228 4.91 -18.89 -6.45
C LEU A 228 5.72 -19.84 -5.56
N SER A 229 5.17 -20.18 -4.40
CA SER A 229 5.81 -21.11 -3.45
C SER A 229 5.36 -22.58 -3.61
N GLY A 230 4.41 -22.86 -4.50
CA GLY A 230 3.79 -24.19 -4.61
C GLY A 230 2.77 -24.48 -3.50
N GLY A 231 2.59 -23.59 -2.51
CA GLY A 231 1.52 -23.69 -1.51
C GLY A 231 0.15 -23.36 -2.10
N LEU A 232 -0.93 -23.76 -1.40
CA LEU A 232 -2.30 -23.61 -1.89
C LEU A 232 -2.63 -22.18 -2.32
N ASP A 233 -2.33 -21.18 -1.48
CA ASP A 233 -2.74 -19.81 -1.71
C ASP A 233 -2.04 -19.20 -2.93
N SER A 234 -0.71 -19.31 -3.00
CA SER A 234 0.06 -18.78 -4.14
C SER A 234 -0.28 -19.49 -5.45
N SER A 235 -0.49 -20.80 -5.40
CA SER A 235 -0.88 -21.61 -6.57
C SER A 235 -2.25 -21.20 -7.09
N LEU A 236 -3.21 -20.99 -6.20
CA LEU A 236 -4.58 -20.57 -6.55
C LEU A 236 -4.59 -19.17 -7.17
N VAL A 237 -3.86 -18.22 -6.57
CA VAL A 237 -3.71 -16.87 -7.12
C VAL A 237 -3.09 -16.91 -8.52
N CYS A 238 -1.98 -17.65 -8.70
CA CYS A 238 -1.32 -17.76 -10.01
C CYS A 238 -2.21 -18.46 -11.05
N ALA A 239 -2.95 -19.51 -10.65
CA ALA A 239 -3.86 -20.22 -11.56
C ALA A 239 -5.02 -19.34 -12.04
N VAL A 240 -5.59 -18.49 -11.16
CA VAL A 240 -6.61 -17.53 -11.56
C VAL A 240 -6.01 -16.44 -12.44
N ALA A 241 -4.86 -15.86 -12.04
CA ALA A 241 -4.18 -14.85 -12.83
C ALA A 241 -3.85 -15.32 -14.25
N GLN A 242 -3.36 -16.58 -14.38
CA GLN A 242 -3.10 -17.17 -15.70
C GLN A 242 -4.37 -17.31 -16.54
N LYS A 243 -5.51 -17.65 -15.95
CA LYS A 243 -6.80 -17.71 -16.66
C LYS A 243 -7.30 -16.35 -17.13
N CYS A 244 -6.95 -15.28 -16.43
CA CYS A 244 -7.29 -13.90 -16.78
C CYS A 244 -6.28 -13.25 -17.74
N SER A 245 -5.20 -13.96 -18.11
CA SER A 245 -4.13 -13.46 -18.98
C SER A 245 -4.11 -14.20 -20.32
N ASP A 246 -3.99 -13.47 -21.44
CA ASP A 246 -3.82 -14.04 -22.79
C ASP A 246 -2.39 -14.57 -23.03
N LYS A 247 -1.46 -14.25 -22.14
CA LYS A 247 -0.05 -14.64 -22.23
C LYS A 247 0.38 -15.39 -20.95
N PRO A 248 1.44 -16.22 -21.04
CA PRO A 248 2.02 -16.79 -19.85
C PRO A 248 2.39 -15.71 -18.83
N ILE A 249 1.91 -15.85 -17.59
CA ILE A 249 2.32 -14.98 -16.49
C ILE A 249 3.75 -15.32 -16.06
N ARG A 250 4.48 -14.34 -15.52
CA ARG A 250 5.82 -14.56 -14.97
C ARG A 250 5.73 -14.94 -13.50
N THR A 251 6.26 -16.09 -13.14
CA THR A 251 6.27 -16.60 -11.76
C THR A 251 7.69 -16.78 -11.24
N PHE A 252 7.91 -16.55 -9.95
CA PHE A 252 9.21 -16.60 -9.30
C PHE A 252 9.13 -17.41 -8.02
N ALA A 253 10.13 -18.25 -7.78
CA ALA A 253 10.31 -18.98 -6.53
C ALA A 253 11.74 -18.86 -6.05
N ILE A 254 11.98 -19.10 -4.75
CA ILE A 254 13.31 -19.08 -4.16
C ILE A 254 13.52 -20.29 -3.24
N GLY A 255 14.73 -20.84 -3.26
CA GLY A 255 15.14 -21.94 -2.40
C GLY A 255 16.64 -21.93 -2.12
N MET A 256 17.08 -22.72 -1.14
CA MET A 256 18.50 -22.82 -0.78
C MET A 256 19.28 -23.85 -1.63
N SER A 257 18.57 -24.74 -2.32
CA SER A 257 19.18 -25.76 -3.20
C SER A 257 18.17 -26.20 -4.24
N GLU A 258 18.64 -26.90 -5.28
CA GLU A 258 17.78 -27.48 -6.31
C GLU A 258 16.79 -28.53 -5.76
N ASP A 259 17.13 -29.17 -4.64
CA ASP A 259 16.28 -30.17 -3.96
C ASP A 259 15.31 -29.50 -2.94
N ALA A 260 15.22 -28.19 -2.89
CA ALA A 260 14.29 -27.51 -1.98
C ALA A 260 12.84 -27.90 -2.33
N ILE A 261 12.12 -28.42 -1.33
CA ILE A 261 10.76 -28.94 -1.53
C ILE A 261 9.81 -27.88 -2.10
N ASP A 262 9.97 -26.61 -1.70
CA ASP A 262 9.16 -25.51 -2.18
C ASP A 262 9.40 -25.24 -3.68
N LEU A 263 10.66 -25.30 -4.15
CA LEU A 263 10.98 -25.15 -5.58
C LEU A 263 10.35 -26.28 -6.41
N LYS A 264 10.39 -27.51 -5.91
CA LYS A 264 9.76 -28.65 -6.60
C LYS A 264 8.26 -28.42 -6.81
N TYR A 265 7.52 -28.06 -5.75
CA TYR A 265 6.08 -27.81 -5.87
C TYR A 265 5.77 -26.54 -6.66
N ALA A 266 6.57 -25.49 -6.55
CA ALA A 266 6.44 -24.30 -7.36
C ALA A 266 6.58 -24.64 -8.86
N LYS A 267 7.58 -25.45 -9.23
CA LYS A 267 7.81 -25.91 -10.59
C LYS A 267 6.64 -26.76 -11.13
N GLU A 268 6.14 -27.71 -10.33
CA GLU A 268 4.99 -28.54 -10.71
C GLU A 268 3.75 -27.67 -11.02
N VAL A 269 3.47 -26.65 -10.19
CA VAL A 269 2.37 -25.71 -10.41
C VAL A 269 2.63 -24.83 -11.63
N ALA A 270 3.85 -24.32 -11.79
CA ALA A 270 4.22 -23.48 -12.93
C ALA A 270 4.03 -24.22 -14.26
N ASP A 271 4.45 -25.48 -14.33
CA ASP A 271 4.28 -26.34 -15.52
C ASP A 271 2.80 -26.63 -15.78
N TYR A 272 2.01 -26.87 -14.73
CA TYR A 272 0.57 -27.12 -14.85
C TYR A 272 -0.21 -25.91 -15.38
N ILE A 273 0.11 -24.70 -14.92
CA ILE A 273 -0.57 -23.46 -15.36
C ILE A 273 0.03 -22.87 -16.64
N GLY A 274 1.22 -23.32 -17.07
CA GLY A 274 1.92 -22.83 -18.25
C GLY A 274 2.54 -21.44 -18.08
N SER A 275 3.03 -21.12 -16.88
CA SER A 275 3.69 -19.83 -16.61
C SER A 275 5.17 -19.82 -17.03
N GLU A 276 5.71 -18.62 -17.27
CA GLU A 276 7.15 -18.38 -17.40
C GLU A 276 7.78 -18.38 -16.01
N HIS A 277 8.33 -19.53 -15.57
CA HIS A 277 8.82 -19.72 -14.21
C HIS A 277 10.32 -19.48 -14.09
N THR A 278 10.72 -18.74 -13.06
CA THR A 278 12.13 -18.50 -12.72
C THR A 278 12.39 -18.96 -11.28
N GLU A 279 13.37 -19.84 -11.12
CA GLU A 279 13.86 -20.26 -9.81
C GLU A 279 15.09 -19.43 -9.42
N VAL A 280 15.08 -18.93 -8.20
CA VAL A 280 16.17 -18.18 -7.58
C VAL A 280 16.79 -19.04 -6.49
N TYR A 281 18.10 -19.13 -6.48
CA TYR A 281 18.84 -19.87 -5.46
C TYR A 281 19.51 -18.89 -4.52
N MET A 282 19.42 -19.15 -3.22
CA MET A 282 20.08 -18.35 -2.19
C MET A 282 21.08 -19.21 -1.41
N THR A 283 22.20 -18.60 -1.04
CA THR A 283 23.19 -19.25 -0.19
C THR A 283 23.08 -18.79 1.27
N PRO A 284 23.58 -19.55 2.24
CA PRO A 284 23.65 -19.12 3.64
C PRO A 284 24.41 -17.79 3.81
N GLU A 285 25.46 -17.58 3.03
CA GLU A 285 26.28 -16.37 3.06
C GLU A 285 25.48 -15.15 2.59
N GLU A 286 24.68 -15.30 1.53
CA GLU A 286 23.81 -14.21 1.02
C GLU A 286 22.74 -13.87 2.06
N VAL A 287 22.13 -14.88 2.70
CA VAL A 287 21.15 -14.66 3.77
C VAL A 287 21.78 -13.89 4.92
N ILE A 288 22.95 -14.31 5.43
CA ILE A 288 23.63 -13.65 6.55
C ILE A 288 24.03 -12.21 6.17
N SER A 289 24.62 -12.02 4.99
CA SER A 289 25.07 -10.68 4.55
C SER A 289 23.90 -9.69 4.31
N SER A 290 22.70 -10.19 4.06
CA SER A 290 21.51 -9.35 3.84
C SER A 290 20.78 -8.97 5.13
N LEU A 291 21.13 -9.56 6.28
CA LEU A 291 20.38 -9.46 7.53
C LEU A 291 20.20 -8.02 8.00
N GLU A 292 21.27 -7.23 8.06
CA GLU A 292 21.21 -5.83 8.50
C GLU A 292 20.33 -4.99 7.56
N THR A 293 20.46 -5.21 6.25
CA THR A 293 19.63 -4.54 5.23
C THR A 293 18.15 -4.86 5.42
N VAL A 294 17.81 -6.13 5.62
CA VAL A 294 16.42 -6.56 5.81
C VAL A 294 15.85 -5.96 7.09
N ILE A 295 16.58 -5.96 8.21
CA ILE A 295 16.15 -5.34 9.46
C ILE A 295 15.90 -3.83 9.26
N ALA A 296 16.81 -3.14 8.58
CA ALA A 296 16.67 -1.71 8.30
C ALA A 296 15.47 -1.40 7.39
N LEU A 297 15.21 -2.23 6.38
CA LEU A 297 14.06 -2.08 5.49
C LEU A 297 12.74 -2.33 6.21
N LEU A 298 12.66 -3.37 7.04
CA LEU A 298 11.46 -3.74 7.79
C LEU A 298 11.19 -2.79 8.97
N GLY A 299 12.22 -2.24 9.58
CA GLY A 299 12.10 -1.40 10.78
C GLY A 299 11.55 -2.17 11.99
N THR A 300 11.82 -3.47 12.10
CA THR A 300 11.38 -4.34 13.19
C THR A 300 12.50 -5.21 13.72
N TYR A 301 12.37 -5.64 14.98
CA TYR A 301 13.23 -6.64 15.61
C TYR A 301 12.52 -7.99 15.81
N ASP A 302 11.29 -8.13 15.30
CA ASP A 302 10.56 -9.40 15.38
C ASP A 302 11.26 -10.47 14.52
N ILE A 303 11.75 -11.50 15.18
CA ILE A 303 12.55 -12.56 14.57
C ILE A 303 11.77 -13.35 13.50
N THR A 304 10.47 -13.54 13.70
CA THR A 304 9.62 -14.27 12.77
C THR A 304 9.45 -13.50 11.47
N THR A 305 9.17 -12.21 11.58
CA THR A 305 9.05 -11.30 10.43
C THR A 305 10.37 -11.20 9.67
N ILE A 306 11.50 -11.05 10.39
CA ILE A 306 12.83 -10.96 9.75
C ILE A 306 13.15 -12.26 8.99
N ARG A 307 12.98 -13.44 9.62
CA ARG A 307 13.24 -14.74 8.97
C ARG A 307 12.41 -14.94 7.71
N ALA A 308 11.11 -14.68 7.77
CA ALA A 308 10.21 -14.79 6.63
C ALA A 308 10.59 -13.83 5.48
N SER A 309 11.13 -12.66 5.83
CA SER A 309 11.47 -11.62 4.85
C SER A 309 12.82 -11.81 4.17
N MET A 310 13.71 -12.67 4.69
CA MET A 310 15.03 -12.90 4.08
C MET A 310 14.91 -13.45 2.65
N GLY A 311 14.17 -14.54 2.49
CA GLY A 311 13.91 -15.13 1.16
C GLY A 311 13.13 -14.16 0.26
N MET A 312 12.14 -13.47 0.81
CA MET A 312 11.38 -12.45 0.08
C MET A 312 12.28 -11.33 -0.46
N TYR A 313 13.19 -10.81 0.36
CA TYR A 313 14.15 -9.79 -0.05
C TYR A 313 15.06 -10.30 -1.18
N LEU A 314 15.60 -11.51 -1.04
CA LEU A 314 16.53 -12.06 -2.04
C LEU A 314 15.83 -12.36 -3.37
N VAL A 315 14.62 -12.92 -3.36
CA VAL A 315 13.86 -13.13 -4.60
C VAL A 315 13.49 -11.79 -5.27
N CYS A 316 13.04 -10.81 -4.50
CA CYS A 316 12.74 -9.48 -5.06
C CYS A 316 13.98 -8.75 -5.61
N LYS A 317 15.18 -9.00 -5.04
CA LYS A 317 16.44 -8.46 -5.52
C LYS A 317 16.89 -9.09 -6.83
N ALA A 318 16.51 -10.36 -7.07
CA ALA A 318 16.86 -11.12 -8.27
C ALA A 318 15.92 -10.87 -9.47
N ILE A 319 14.69 -10.35 -9.24
CA ILE A 319 13.69 -9.98 -10.25
C ILE A 319 14.04 -8.64 -10.88
#